data_62c7756893ffcf1137ad7bab21674f8e
#
_entry.id   62c7756893ffcf1137ad7bab21674f8e
#
_cell.length_a   1.000
_cell.length_b   1.000
_cell.length_c   1.000
_cell.angle_alpha   90.00
_cell.angle_beta   90.00
_cell.angle_gamma   90.00
#
_symmetry.space_group_name_H-M   'P 1'
#
loop_
_entity.id
_entity.type
_entity.pdbx_description
1 polymer ?
#
loop_
_entity_poly.entity_id
_entity_poly.type
_entity_poly.pdbx_seq_one_letter_code
_entity_poly.pdbx_strand_id
1 'polypeptide(L)'
;MRLGAPVFGFSSASQWAQAHKSKGYTAAYWPLADDAPHWQRAEYLQAARDGGLVIAEVGVWNNMLDPDPEKRRTNFDSAVRRLETAEYVAARCCVNISGSRSAIWDGPDMRNLTDETYGMVVDTTRRLIDAVAPTHTC
;
A
#
# COMPACT_ATOMS: atom_id res chain seq x y z
N MET A 1 -21.26 -2.43 -8.20
CA MET A 1 -20.21 -1.54 -7.62
C MET A 1 -19.99 -1.95 -6.17
N ARG A 2 -18.74 -1.99 -5.67
CA ARG A 2 -18.43 -2.23 -4.25
C ARG A 2 -18.12 -0.92 -3.57
N LEU A 3 -18.57 -0.76 -2.34
CA LEU A 3 -18.29 0.41 -1.52
C LEU A 3 -17.38 -0.01 -0.36
N GLY A 4 -16.40 0.81 -0.04
CA GLY A 4 -15.49 0.61 1.08
C GLY A 4 -14.81 1.89 1.50
N ALA A 5 -14.36 1.92 2.74
CA ALA A 5 -13.52 2.97 3.30
C ALA A 5 -12.70 2.40 4.46
N PRO A 6 -11.66 3.09 4.94
CA PRO A 6 -10.98 2.71 6.18
C PRO A 6 -11.97 2.65 7.35
N VAL A 7 -11.80 1.64 8.20
CA VAL A 7 -12.50 1.52 9.47
C VAL A 7 -11.51 1.59 10.62
N PHE A 8 -11.97 2.03 11.79
CA PHE A 8 -11.12 2.27 12.96
C PHE A 8 -11.74 1.65 14.20
N GLY A 9 -10.97 1.55 15.29
CA GLY A 9 -11.48 1.09 16.59
C GLY A 9 -11.65 -0.43 16.67
N PHE A 10 -10.91 -1.21 15.91
CA PHE A 10 -10.86 -2.66 15.99
C PHE A 10 -9.52 -3.13 16.60
N SER A 11 -9.54 -4.28 17.26
CA SER A 11 -8.34 -4.92 17.85
C SER A 11 -8.11 -6.35 17.35
N SER A 12 -8.98 -6.86 16.47
CA SER A 12 -8.87 -8.19 15.86
C SER A 12 -9.39 -8.22 14.43
N ALA A 13 -9.01 -9.25 13.68
CA ALA A 13 -9.47 -9.45 12.31
C ALA A 13 -11.00 -9.59 12.21
N SER A 14 -11.62 -10.28 13.16
CA SER A 14 -13.07 -10.44 13.21
C SER A 14 -13.79 -9.11 13.46
N GLN A 15 -13.28 -8.29 14.37
CA GLN A 15 -13.83 -6.95 14.62
C GLN A 15 -13.66 -6.02 13.42
N TRP A 16 -12.51 -6.09 12.74
CA TRP A 16 -12.26 -5.34 11.50
C TRP A 16 -13.29 -5.71 10.40
N ALA A 17 -13.50 -7.01 10.16
CA ALA A 17 -14.48 -7.47 9.18
C ALA A 17 -15.91 -7.05 9.59
N GLN A 18 -16.27 -7.18 10.86
CA GLN A 18 -17.56 -6.76 11.39
C GLN A 18 -17.79 -5.24 11.27
N ALA A 19 -16.75 -4.43 11.49
CA ALA A 19 -16.83 -2.98 11.34
C ALA A 19 -17.15 -2.56 9.88
N HIS A 20 -16.60 -3.26 8.89
CA HIS A 20 -16.98 -3.06 7.48
C HIS A 20 -18.42 -3.47 7.23
N LYS A 21 -18.80 -4.66 7.69
CA LYS A 21 -20.16 -5.20 7.52
C LYS A 21 -21.22 -4.30 8.12
N SER A 22 -20.99 -3.75 9.31
CA SER A 22 -21.93 -2.84 10.00
C SER A 22 -22.19 -1.55 9.23
N LYS A 23 -21.27 -1.14 8.35
CA LYS A 23 -21.39 0.03 7.48
C LYS A 23 -21.90 -0.31 6.07
N GLY A 24 -22.21 -1.58 5.80
CA GLY A 24 -22.59 -2.04 4.47
C GLY A 24 -21.44 -2.05 3.46
N TYR A 25 -20.19 -2.03 3.91
CA TYR A 25 -19.03 -2.07 3.04
C TYR A 25 -18.77 -3.50 2.56
N THR A 26 -18.37 -3.62 1.30
CA THR A 26 -18.00 -4.88 0.63
C THR A 26 -16.60 -4.81 0.00
N ALA A 27 -15.89 -3.71 0.24
CA ALA A 27 -14.49 -3.52 -0.09
C ALA A 27 -13.76 -2.95 1.12
N ALA A 28 -12.50 -3.29 1.27
CA ALA A 28 -11.69 -2.91 2.40
C ALA A 28 -10.31 -2.41 1.96
N TYR A 29 -9.79 -1.45 2.70
CA TYR A 29 -8.38 -1.10 2.72
C TYR A 29 -7.64 -2.11 3.60
N TRP A 30 -6.42 -2.54 3.17
CA TRP A 30 -5.62 -3.45 3.97
C TRP A 30 -5.09 -2.77 5.24
N PRO A 31 -5.40 -3.29 6.45
CA PRO A 31 -5.17 -2.55 7.68
C PRO A 31 -3.81 -2.78 8.32
N LEU A 32 -3.07 -3.83 7.92
CA LEU A 32 -1.84 -4.20 8.59
C LEU A 32 -0.62 -3.48 8.03
N ALA A 33 0.37 -3.26 8.89
CA ALA A 33 1.68 -2.77 8.51
C ALA A 33 2.48 -3.80 7.68
N ASP A 34 3.54 -3.37 7.02
CA ASP A 34 4.38 -4.21 6.16
C ASP A 34 5.26 -5.22 6.93
N ASP A 35 5.46 -5.00 8.22
CA ASP A 35 6.17 -5.90 9.13
C ASP A 35 5.25 -6.86 9.91
N ALA A 36 3.95 -6.83 9.65
CA ALA A 36 2.99 -7.72 10.31
C ALA A 36 3.37 -9.19 10.07
N PRO A 37 3.35 -10.04 11.12
CA PRO A 37 3.73 -11.45 10.99
C PRO A 37 2.76 -12.21 10.09
N HIS A 38 3.26 -13.26 9.42
CA HIS A 38 2.49 -14.04 8.45
C HIS A 38 1.16 -14.58 9.00
N TRP A 39 1.15 -15.07 10.26
CA TRP A 39 -0.07 -15.58 10.87
C TRP A 39 -1.16 -14.50 11.00
N GLN A 40 -0.76 -13.27 11.33
CA GLN A 40 -1.70 -12.14 11.44
C GLN A 40 -2.26 -11.75 10.06
N ARG A 41 -1.40 -11.71 9.03
CA ARG A 41 -1.85 -11.46 7.65
C ARG A 41 -2.85 -12.53 7.19
N ALA A 42 -2.57 -13.82 7.50
CA ALA A 42 -3.47 -14.93 7.17
C ALA A 42 -4.82 -14.81 7.89
N GLU A 43 -4.83 -14.41 9.17
CA GLU A 43 -6.04 -14.19 9.95
C GLU A 43 -6.92 -13.10 9.35
N TYR A 44 -6.34 -11.93 9.01
CA TYR A 44 -7.09 -10.83 8.40
C TYR A 44 -7.57 -11.17 6.98
N LEU A 45 -6.78 -11.91 6.21
CA LEU A 45 -7.19 -12.37 4.88
C LEU A 45 -8.37 -13.36 4.99
N GLN A 46 -8.34 -14.28 5.97
CA GLN A 46 -9.45 -15.19 6.23
C GLN A 46 -10.71 -14.43 6.65
N ALA A 47 -10.59 -13.46 7.57
CA ALA A 47 -11.71 -12.62 7.99
C ALA A 47 -12.32 -11.81 6.83
N ALA A 48 -11.50 -11.34 5.89
CA ALA A 48 -11.97 -10.68 4.68
C ALA A 48 -12.80 -11.64 3.81
N ARG A 49 -12.31 -12.87 3.59
CA ARG A 49 -13.02 -13.90 2.81
C ARG A 49 -14.35 -14.27 3.45
N ASP A 50 -14.36 -14.55 4.75
CA ASP A 50 -15.56 -14.92 5.50
C ASP A 50 -16.58 -13.77 5.55
N GLY A 51 -16.11 -12.52 5.56
CA GLY A 51 -16.92 -11.31 5.49
C GLY A 51 -17.37 -10.91 4.09
N GLY A 52 -16.93 -11.61 3.04
CA GLY A 52 -17.23 -11.26 1.64
C GLY A 52 -16.60 -9.94 1.20
N LEU A 53 -15.53 -9.50 1.89
CA LEU A 53 -14.80 -8.28 1.60
C LEU A 53 -13.77 -8.52 0.48
N VAL A 54 -13.72 -7.62 -0.49
CA VAL A 54 -12.62 -7.55 -1.44
C VAL A 54 -11.56 -6.59 -0.86
N ILE A 55 -10.32 -7.01 -0.81
CA ILE A 55 -9.22 -6.08 -0.53
C ILE A 55 -9.05 -5.19 -1.76
N ALA A 56 -9.49 -3.95 -1.63
CA ALA A 56 -9.45 -3.00 -2.73
C ALA A 56 -8.04 -2.46 -2.93
N GLU A 57 -7.33 -2.24 -1.82
CA GLU A 57 -6.12 -1.44 -1.83
C GLU A 57 -5.15 -1.85 -0.72
N VAL A 58 -3.86 -1.87 -1.07
CA VAL A 58 -2.72 -1.76 -0.16
C VAL A 58 -1.98 -0.48 -0.50
N GLY A 59 -1.77 0.42 0.47
CA GLY A 59 -1.15 1.71 0.21
C GLY A 59 0.35 1.72 0.53
N VAL A 60 1.13 2.39 -0.33
CA VAL A 60 2.54 2.76 -0.12
C VAL A 60 2.60 4.28 0.06
N TRP A 61 2.83 4.70 1.31
CA TRP A 61 2.80 6.12 1.70
C TRP A 61 4.20 6.64 2.03
N ASN A 62 5.23 6.14 1.33
CA ASN A 62 6.62 6.43 1.56
C ASN A 62 7.20 7.28 0.43
N ASN A 63 8.08 8.24 0.77
CA ASN A 63 8.75 9.05 -0.22
C ASN A 63 9.95 8.32 -0.83
N MET A 64 9.76 7.67 -1.97
CA MET A 64 10.84 7.00 -2.72
C MET A 64 11.76 7.97 -3.50
N LEU A 65 11.47 9.27 -3.47
CA LEU A 65 12.31 10.33 -4.04
C LEU A 65 13.02 11.16 -2.97
N ASP A 66 13.02 10.71 -1.71
CA ASP A 66 13.66 11.43 -0.61
C ASP A 66 15.09 11.87 -0.99
N PRO A 67 15.49 13.12 -0.72
CA PRO A 67 16.83 13.60 -1.03
C PRO A 67 17.92 12.84 -0.27
N ASP A 68 17.62 12.32 0.93
CA ASP A 68 18.50 11.45 1.68
C ASP A 68 18.53 10.05 1.05
N PRO A 69 19.69 9.57 0.55
CA PRO A 69 19.79 8.28 -0.13
C PRO A 69 19.47 7.08 0.77
N GLU A 70 19.76 7.14 2.07
CA GLU A 70 19.47 6.06 3.02
C GLU A 70 17.97 5.95 3.28
N LYS A 71 17.29 7.10 3.47
CA LYS A 71 15.83 7.12 3.58
C LYS A 71 15.17 6.65 2.30
N ARG A 72 15.66 7.10 1.14
CA ARG A 72 15.15 6.68 -0.16
C ARG A 72 15.24 5.17 -0.34
N ARG A 73 16.36 4.54 0.04
CA ARG A 73 16.55 3.09 0.03
C ARG A 73 15.56 2.39 0.96
N THR A 74 15.49 2.81 2.22
CA THR A 74 14.57 2.25 3.22
C THR A 74 13.11 2.34 2.77
N ASN A 75 12.73 3.48 2.17
CA ASN A 75 11.38 3.69 1.64
C ASN A 75 11.09 2.78 0.45
N PHE A 76 12.07 2.56 -0.43
CA PHE A 76 11.94 1.62 -1.54
C PHE A 76 11.78 0.17 -1.04
N ASP A 77 12.58 -0.27 -0.07
CA ASP A 77 12.49 -1.61 0.52
C ASP A 77 11.13 -1.82 1.20
N SER A 78 10.58 -0.79 1.86
CA SER A 78 9.22 -0.82 2.41
C SER A 78 8.16 -0.92 1.30
N ALA A 79 8.34 -0.18 0.20
CA ALA A 79 7.43 -0.24 -0.94
C ALA A 79 7.40 -1.64 -1.58
N VAL A 80 8.55 -2.32 -1.69
CA VAL A 80 8.63 -3.72 -2.14
C VAL A 80 7.78 -4.62 -1.25
N ARG A 81 7.97 -4.57 0.09
CA ARG A 81 7.17 -5.38 1.03
C ARG A 81 5.68 -5.08 0.97
N ARG A 82 5.30 -3.83 0.71
CA ARG A 82 3.88 -3.45 0.53
C ARG A 82 3.29 -4.04 -0.74
N LEU A 83 4.03 -4.00 -1.85
CA LEU A 83 3.60 -4.62 -3.12
C LEU A 83 3.54 -6.14 -3.01
N GLU A 84 4.50 -6.80 -2.34
CA GLU A 84 4.44 -8.23 -2.00
C GLU A 84 3.21 -8.57 -1.16
N THR A 85 2.86 -7.70 -0.21
CA THR A 85 1.65 -7.86 0.61
C THR A 85 0.41 -7.72 -0.26
N ALA A 86 0.36 -6.74 -1.17
CA ALA A 86 -0.77 -6.55 -2.09
C ALA A 86 -0.98 -7.77 -2.97
N GLU A 87 0.10 -8.35 -3.50
CA GLU A 87 0.07 -9.59 -4.29
C GLU A 87 -0.41 -10.78 -3.44
N TYR A 88 0.13 -10.94 -2.22
CA TYR A 88 -0.25 -12.02 -1.30
C TYR A 88 -1.74 -11.99 -0.94
N VAL A 89 -2.31 -10.80 -0.68
CA VAL A 89 -3.73 -10.67 -0.32
C VAL A 89 -4.65 -10.55 -1.53
N ALA A 90 -4.11 -10.63 -2.73
CA ALA A 90 -4.81 -10.41 -3.99
C ALA A 90 -5.60 -9.07 -4.00
N ALA A 91 -4.96 -8.01 -3.53
CA ALA A 91 -5.53 -6.67 -3.57
C ALA A 91 -5.78 -6.24 -5.02
N ARG A 92 -6.83 -5.44 -5.23
CA ARG A 92 -7.13 -4.92 -6.58
C ARG A 92 -6.08 -3.96 -7.10
N CYS A 93 -5.49 -3.16 -6.20
CA CYS A 93 -4.37 -2.30 -6.54
C CYS A 93 -3.41 -2.11 -5.35
N CYS A 94 -2.17 -1.74 -5.68
CA CYS A 94 -1.21 -1.22 -4.74
C CYS A 94 -1.03 0.27 -5.02
N VAL A 95 -1.67 1.12 -4.22
CA VAL A 95 -1.61 2.57 -4.39
C VAL A 95 -0.24 3.08 -3.97
N ASN A 96 0.41 3.82 -4.85
CA ASN A 96 1.72 4.40 -4.60
C ASN A 96 1.68 5.92 -4.84
N ILE A 97 2.34 6.67 -3.97
CA ILE A 97 2.64 8.09 -4.21
C ILE A 97 3.95 8.23 -4.98
N SER A 98 4.01 9.17 -5.92
CA SER A 98 5.24 9.43 -6.69
C SER A 98 6.39 9.95 -5.82
N GLY A 99 6.07 10.58 -4.68
CA GLY A 99 7.04 11.17 -3.77
C GLY A 99 7.42 12.61 -4.12
N SER A 100 8.38 13.16 -3.38
CA SER A 100 8.89 14.52 -3.54
C SER A 100 10.40 14.58 -3.36
N ARG A 101 11.03 15.50 -4.09
CA ARG A 101 12.45 15.87 -3.92
C ARG A 101 12.69 16.77 -2.71
N SER A 102 11.63 17.15 -1.98
CA SER A 102 11.68 17.90 -0.73
C SER A 102 12.15 17.03 0.43
N ALA A 103 12.73 17.68 1.46
CA ALA A 103 13.00 17.02 2.75
C ALA A 103 11.71 16.70 3.54
N ILE A 104 10.60 17.34 3.19
CA ILE A 104 9.26 17.01 3.68
C ILE A 104 8.64 16.06 2.68
N TRP A 105 8.20 14.88 3.12
CA TRP A 105 7.80 13.73 2.27
C TRP A 105 6.73 14.07 1.21
N ASP A 106 5.84 14.99 1.50
CA ASP A 106 4.78 15.51 0.62
C ASP A 106 4.96 17.02 0.32
N GLY A 107 6.11 17.57 0.68
CA GLY A 107 6.38 19.00 0.56
C GLY A 107 6.60 19.46 -0.89
N PRO A 108 6.30 20.73 -1.18
CA PRO A 108 6.59 21.31 -2.48
C PRO A 108 8.08 21.43 -2.71
N ASP A 109 8.52 21.13 -3.93
CA ASP A 109 9.88 21.39 -4.42
C ASP A 109 9.80 21.66 -5.93
N MET A 110 10.45 22.73 -6.39
CA MET A 110 10.43 23.10 -7.82
C MET A 110 11.02 22.00 -8.70
N ARG A 111 11.94 21.17 -8.17
CA ARG A 111 12.50 20.02 -8.89
C ARG A 111 11.45 18.95 -9.19
N ASN A 112 10.33 18.90 -8.45
CA ASN A 112 9.24 17.94 -8.71
C ASN A 112 8.62 18.11 -10.09
N LEU A 113 8.78 19.30 -10.70
CA LEU A 113 8.20 19.64 -12.01
C LEU A 113 9.20 19.48 -13.18
N THR A 114 10.33 18.81 -12.96
CA THR A 114 11.37 18.61 -13.97
C THR A 114 11.28 17.24 -14.64
N ASP A 115 11.77 17.15 -15.89
CA ASP A 115 11.91 15.89 -16.62
C ASP A 115 12.83 14.89 -15.89
N GLU A 116 13.84 15.39 -15.17
CA GLU A 116 14.69 14.56 -14.30
C GLU A 116 13.86 13.82 -13.26
N THR A 117 13.00 14.53 -12.54
CA THR A 117 12.14 13.93 -11.51
C THR A 117 11.13 12.97 -12.11
N TYR A 118 10.56 13.31 -13.28
CA TYR A 118 9.70 12.38 -14.01
C TYR A 118 10.44 11.08 -14.34
N GLY A 119 11.67 11.17 -14.86
CA GLY A 119 12.52 10.00 -15.11
C GLY A 119 12.76 9.17 -13.85
N MET A 120 13.06 9.82 -12.71
CA MET A 120 13.25 9.14 -11.43
C MET A 120 11.98 8.38 -10.96
N VAL A 121 10.80 8.97 -11.12
CA VAL A 121 9.52 8.31 -10.80
C VAL A 121 9.33 7.07 -11.66
N VAL A 122 9.52 7.20 -12.98
CA VAL A 122 9.38 6.08 -13.93
C VAL A 122 10.35 4.95 -13.59
N ASP A 123 11.63 5.26 -13.38
CA ASP A 123 12.65 4.26 -13.08
C ASP A 123 12.41 3.57 -11.74
N THR A 124 12.01 4.33 -10.72
CA THR A 124 11.69 3.78 -9.41
C THR A 124 10.48 2.85 -9.47
N THR A 125 9.43 3.26 -10.19
CA THR A 125 8.22 2.44 -10.36
C THR A 125 8.53 1.14 -11.14
N ARG A 126 9.32 1.21 -12.21
CA ARG A 126 9.76 0.01 -12.95
C ARG A 126 10.54 -0.95 -12.07
N ARG A 127 11.52 -0.45 -11.32
CA ARG A 127 12.31 -1.26 -10.38
C ARG A 127 11.44 -1.91 -9.31
N LEU A 128 10.41 -1.23 -8.83
CA LEU A 128 9.46 -1.77 -7.86
C LEU A 128 8.65 -2.92 -8.47
N ILE A 129 8.14 -2.75 -9.69
CA ILE A 129 7.41 -3.80 -10.42
C ILE A 129 8.33 -4.98 -10.71
N ASP A 130 9.55 -4.74 -11.20
CA ASP A 130 10.52 -5.80 -11.52
C ASP A 130 10.94 -6.60 -10.27
N ALA A 131 11.01 -5.95 -9.10
CA ALA A 131 11.39 -6.61 -7.84
C ALA A 131 10.34 -7.64 -7.37
N VAL A 132 9.05 -7.40 -7.63
CA VAL A 132 7.94 -8.25 -7.16
C VAL A 132 7.30 -9.06 -8.30
N ALA A 133 7.32 -8.53 -9.51
CA ALA A 133 6.64 -9.12 -10.69
C ALA A 133 5.17 -9.50 -10.39
N PRO A 134 4.33 -8.56 -9.94
CA PRO A 134 2.98 -8.84 -9.49
C PRO A 134 2.11 -9.41 -10.62
N THR A 135 1.19 -10.33 -10.28
CA THR A 135 0.30 -11.00 -11.23
C THR A 135 -1.18 -10.80 -10.90
N HIS A 136 -1.52 -10.41 -9.68
CA HIS A 136 -2.89 -10.23 -9.19
C HIS A 136 -3.25 -8.78 -8.88
N THR A 137 -2.27 -7.97 -8.48
CA THR A 137 -2.45 -6.57 -8.14
C THR A 137 -1.93 -5.65 -9.25
N CYS A 138 -2.52 -4.47 -9.39
CA CYS A 138 -2.07 -3.44 -10.33
C CYS A 138 -1.74 -2.11 -9.60
#